data_ae3372985658f47b2b4bfe112bdc5d79
#
_entry.id   ae3372985658f47b2b4bfe112bdc5d79
#
_cell.length_a   1.000
_cell.length_b   1.000
_cell.length_c   1.000
_cell.angle_alpha   90.00
_cell.angle_beta   90.00
_cell.angle_gamma   90.00
#
_symmetry.space_group_name_H-M   'P 1'
#
loop_
_entity.id
_entity.type
_entity.pdbx_description
1 polymer ?
#
loop_
_entity_poly.entity_id
_entity_poly.type
_entity_poly.pdbx_seq_one_letter_code
_entity_poly.pdbx_strand_id
1 'polypeptide(L)'
;MIVDDNALAAEGIEKNIQWKELDAQVSIIQYNSRSALEAMKEIPVDLIISDIEMPDLDGISMSKLALSINPQVKIILVSAYDKFEYAKRAIRLGVFDYIEKPLDYGYLTEKIKNAFIQLDKTRKNMELVQASRPLMTEKFFSDLLRYPGE
;
A
#
# COMPACT_ATOMS: atom_id res chain seq x y z
N MET A 1 0.96 -4.39 6.55
CA MET A 1 0.09 -5.59 6.44
C MET A 1 0.61 -6.51 5.35
N ILE A 2 0.62 -7.79 5.61
CA ILE A 2 0.96 -8.81 4.60
C ILE A 2 -0.31 -9.60 4.31
N VAL A 3 -0.63 -9.80 3.04
CA VAL A 3 -1.84 -10.53 2.60
C VAL A 3 -1.43 -11.62 1.63
N ASP A 4 -1.63 -12.86 2.02
CA ASP A 4 -1.32 -14.02 1.17
C ASP A 4 -2.09 -15.22 1.71
N ASP A 5 -2.80 -15.95 0.83
CA ASP A 5 -3.51 -17.14 1.23
C ASP A 5 -2.59 -18.32 1.56
N ASN A 6 -1.32 -18.23 1.16
CA ASN A 6 -0.29 -19.18 1.54
C ASN A 6 0.42 -18.69 2.81
N ALA A 7 0.17 -19.34 3.93
CA ALA A 7 0.73 -18.95 5.22
C ALA A 7 2.26 -18.96 5.24
N LEU A 8 2.89 -19.93 4.57
CA LEU A 8 4.36 -20.01 4.50
C LEU A 8 4.95 -18.82 3.74
N ALA A 9 4.31 -18.38 2.67
CA ALA A 9 4.75 -17.22 1.90
C ALA A 9 4.65 -15.95 2.75
N ALA A 10 3.55 -15.76 3.45
CA ALA A 10 3.36 -14.61 4.35
C ALA A 10 4.39 -14.60 5.48
N GLU A 11 4.61 -15.73 6.12
CA GLU A 11 5.60 -15.87 7.18
C GLU A 11 7.03 -15.63 6.67
N GLY A 12 7.33 -16.06 5.45
CA GLY A 12 8.61 -15.82 4.81
C GLY A 12 8.92 -14.34 4.68
N ILE A 13 7.95 -13.54 4.27
CA ILE A 13 8.10 -12.09 4.18
C ILE A 13 8.29 -11.50 5.58
N GLU A 14 7.48 -11.91 6.55
CA GLU A 14 7.61 -11.41 7.92
C GLU A 14 8.98 -11.67 8.51
N LYS A 15 9.52 -12.89 8.31
CA LYS A 15 10.78 -13.32 8.93
C LYS A 15 12.03 -12.81 8.22
N ASN A 16 11.98 -12.60 6.91
CA ASN A 16 13.18 -12.33 6.11
C ASN A 16 13.41 -10.86 5.77
N ILE A 17 12.52 -9.99 6.20
CA ILE A 17 12.71 -8.53 6.07
C ILE A 17 13.13 -7.98 7.42
N GLN A 18 14.14 -7.11 7.42
CA GLN A 18 14.64 -6.46 8.62
C GLN A 18 13.79 -5.22 8.94
N TRP A 19 12.60 -5.45 9.46
CA TRP A 19 11.61 -4.39 9.68
C TRP A 19 12.11 -3.29 10.62
N LYS A 20 12.87 -3.64 11.64
CA LYS A 20 13.43 -2.64 12.57
C LYS A 20 14.37 -1.67 11.88
N GLU A 21 15.16 -2.14 10.93
CA GLU A 21 16.06 -1.28 10.15
C GLU A 21 15.30 -0.33 9.24
N LEU A 22 14.06 -0.67 8.91
CA LEU A 22 13.17 0.17 8.10
C LEU A 22 12.28 1.08 8.97
N ASP A 23 12.47 1.04 10.28
CA ASP A 23 11.60 1.74 11.24
C ASP A 23 10.12 1.37 11.03
N ALA A 24 9.88 0.09 10.87
CA ALA A 24 8.57 -0.46 10.54
C ALA A 24 8.28 -1.74 11.34
N GLN A 25 7.04 -2.16 11.32
CA GLN A 25 6.62 -3.42 11.91
C GLN A 25 5.49 -4.02 11.10
N VAL A 26 5.37 -5.34 11.13
CA VAL A 26 4.22 -6.02 10.56
C VAL A 26 3.06 -5.87 11.54
N SER A 27 2.07 -5.08 11.17
CA SER A 27 0.91 -4.84 12.04
C SER A 27 -0.02 -6.05 12.09
N ILE A 28 -0.21 -6.72 10.95
CA ILE A 28 -1.07 -7.89 10.85
C ILE A 28 -0.76 -8.67 9.57
N ILE A 29 -0.98 -9.97 9.64
CA ILE A 29 -0.98 -10.86 8.48
C ILE A 29 -2.42 -11.32 8.25
N GLN A 30 -2.89 -11.20 7.02
CA GLN A 30 -4.20 -11.69 6.63
C GLN A 30 -4.08 -12.69 5.49
N TYR A 31 -4.95 -13.66 5.47
CA TYR A 31 -4.88 -14.79 4.54
C TYR A 31 -5.92 -14.72 3.42
N ASN A 32 -6.70 -13.65 3.40
CA ASN A 32 -7.62 -13.35 2.30
C ASN A 32 -7.88 -11.85 2.23
N SER A 33 -8.38 -11.41 1.07
CA SER A 33 -8.58 -9.99 0.79
C SER A 33 -9.69 -9.37 1.64
N ARG A 34 -10.75 -10.10 1.91
CA ARG A 34 -11.88 -9.54 2.68
C ARG A 34 -11.49 -9.22 4.11
N SER A 35 -10.78 -10.13 4.77
CA SER A 35 -10.29 -9.88 6.13
C SER A 35 -9.24 -8.78 6.15
N ALA A 36 -8.43 -8.65 5.09
CA ALA A 36 -7.48 -7.54 4.97
C ALA A 36 -8.21 -6.19 4.91
N LEU A 37 -9.25 -6.09 4.10
CA LEU A 37 -10.04 -4.86 3.98
C LEU A 37 -10.76 -4.51 5.29
N GLU A 38 -11.29 -5.50 5.99
CA GLU A 38 -11.90 -5.29 7.30
C GLU A 38 -10.88 -4.78 8.32
N ALA A 39 -9.67 -5.36 8.33
CA ALA A 39 -8.60 -4.92 9.22
C ALA A 39 -8.18 -3.47 8.96
N MET A 40 -8.17 -3.03 7.70
CA MET A 40 -7.84 -1.66 7.34
C MET A 40 -8.81 -0.62 7.94
N LYS A 41 -10.03 -1.02 8.21
CA LYS A 41 -11.04 -0.13 8.81
C LYS A 41 -10.80 0.07 10.31
N GLU A 42 -10.07 -0.84 10.94
CA GLU A 42 -9.87 -0.85 12.40
C GLU A 42 -8.48 -0.42 12.82
N ILE A 43 -7.46 -0.72 12.00
CA ILE A 43 -6.07 -0.39 12.32
C ILE A 43 -5.45 0.45 11.19
N PRO A 44 -4.53 1.38 11.52
CA PRO A 44 -3.82 2.13 10.48
C PRO A 44 -2.83 1.21 9.75
N VAL A 45 -2.85 1.26 8.43
CA VAL A 45 -1.94 0.49 7.58
C VAL A 45 -1.30 1.43 6.57
N ASP A 46 0.02 1.49 6.58
CA ASP A 46 0.78 2.36 5.69
C ASP A 46 1.22 1.65 4.42
N LEU A 47 1.46 0.35 4.52
CA LEU A 47 1.96 -0.47 3.42
C LEU A 47 1.26 -1.82 3.43
N ILE A 48 0.83 -2.26 2.26
CA ILE A 48 0.31 -3.61 2.05
C ILE A 48 1.23 -4.33 1.07
N ILE A 49 1.66 -5.53 1.44
CA ILE A 49 2.33 -6.46 0.55
C ILE A 49 1.36 -7.61 0.33
N SER A 50 0.86 -7.77 -0.89
CA SER A 50 -0.20 -8.72 -1.17
C SER A 50 0.09 -9.58 -2.38
N ASP A 51 -0.24 -10.86 -2.27
CA ASP A 51 -0.33 -11.74 -3.43
C ASP A 51 -1.50 -11.29 -4.32
N ILE A 52 -1.39 -11.54 -5.62
CA ILE A 52 -2.48 -11.26 -6.57
C ILE A 52 -3.45 -12.43 -6.62
N GLU A 53 -2.95 -13.64 -6.75
CA GLU A 53 -3.77 -14.82 -6.97
C GLU A 53 -4.29 -15.38 -5.65
N MET A 54 -5.46 -14.91 -5.25
CA MET A 54 -6.17 -15.38 -4.07
C MET A 54 -7.61 -15.72 -4.44
N PRO A 55 -8.19 -16.77 -3.83
CA PRO A 55 -9.58 -17.12 -4.09
C PRO A 55 -10.52 -16.01 -3.63
N ASP A 56 -11.70 -15.94 -4.26
CA ASP A 56 -12.79 -15.01 -4.00
C ASP A 56 -12.47 -13.59 -4.51
N LEU A 57 -11.58 -12.86 -3.87
CA LEU A 57 -11.20 -11.51 -4.25
C LEU A 57 -9.69 -11.45 -4.46
N ASP A 58 -9.25 -11.19 -5.69
CA ASP A 58 -7.82 -11.15 -6.00
C ASP A 58 -7.15 -9.87 -5.46
N GLY A 59 -5.82 -9.87 -5.49
CA GLY A 59 -5.05 -8.75 -4.94
C GLY A 59 -5.22 -7.45 -5.71
N ILE A 60 -5.52 -7.50 -6.99
CA ILE A 60 -5.76 -6.28 -7.79
C ILE A 60 -7.09 -5.65 -7.39
N SER A 61 -8.15 -6.44 -7.32
CA SER A 61 -9.46 -5.97 -6.88
C SER A 61 -9.42 -5.49 -5.43
N MET A 62 -8.70 -6.20 -4.57
CA MET A 62 -8.48 -5.78 -3.18
C MET A 62 -7.75 -4.44 -3.12
N SER A 63 -6.74 -4.23 -3.96
CA SER A 63 -5.99 -2.97 -4.00
C SER A 63 -6.88 -1.79 -4.37
N LYS A 64 -7.80 -1.97 -5.30
CA LYS A 64 -8.76 -0.93 -5.67
C LYS A 64 -9.60 -0.51 -4.47
N LEU A 65 -10.11 -1.46 -3.72
CA LEU A 65 -10.92 -1.20 -2.53
C LEU A 65 -10.07 -0.62 -1.39
N ALA A 66 -8.84 -1.10 -1.21
CA ALA A 66 -7.92 -0.58 -0.21
C ALA A 66 -7.59 0.90 -0.45
N LEU A 67 -7.35 1.28 -1.70
CA LEU A 67 -7.09 2.67 -2.07
C LEU A 67 -8.32 3.56 -1.87
N SER A 68 -9.52 3.01 -1.96
CA SER A 68 -10.75 3.73 -1.61
C SER A 68 -10.86 3.98 -0.11
N ILE A 69 -10.40 3.05 0.72
CA ILE A 69 -10.40 3.17 2.17
C ILE A 69 -9.33 4.17 2.62
N ASN A 70 -8.11 4.03 2.10
CA ASN A 70 -6.99 4.91 2.40
C ASN A 70 -6.23 5.24 1.11
N PRO A 71 -6.47 6.42 0.50
CA PRO A 71 -5.80 6.79 -0.75
C PRO A 71 -4.27 6.89 -0.66
N GLN A 72 -3.72 6.97 0.55
CA GLN A 72 -2.28 7.10 0.76
C GLN A 72 -1.58 5.77 1.02
N VAL A 73 -2.32 4.67 1.18
CA VAL A 73 -1.70 3.38 1.43
C VAL A 73 -0.81 2.99 0.25
N LYS A 74 0.39 2.52 0.55
CA LYS A 74 1.28 1.99 -0.48
C LYS A 74 1.04 0.50 -0.62
N ILE A 75 0.93 0.03 -1.85
CA ILE A 75 0.64 -1.37 -2.13
C ILE A 75 1.72 -1.93 -3.04
N ILE A 76 2.34 -3.01 -2.60
CA ILE A 76 3.27 -3.82 -3.41
C ILE A 76 2.57 -5.14 -3.67
N LEU A 77 2.33 -5.45 -4.93
CA LEU A 77 1.72 -6.71 -5.35
C LEU A 77 2.80 -7.71 -5.74
N VAL A 78 2.57 -8.95 -5.39
CA VAL A 78 3.48 -10.06 -5.65
C VAL A 78 2.73 -11.14 -6.41
N SER A 79 3.32 -11.67 -7.48
CA SER A 79 2.68 -12.73 -8.27
C SER A 79 3.69 -13.79 -8.67
N ALA A 80 3.22 -15.05 -8.72
CA ALA A 80 4.03 -16.19 -9.12
C ALA A 80 4.32 -16.25 -10.62
N TYR A 81 3.61 -15.47 -11.42
CA TYR A 81 3.71 -15.53 -12.88
C TYR A 81 4.01 -14.18 -13.47
N ASP A 82 4.85 -14.19 -14.52
CA ASP A 82 5.06 -13.02 -15.36
C ASP A 82 3.78 -12.77 -16.16
N LYS A 83 2.88 -12.02 -15.56
CA LYS A 83 1.64 -11.60 -16.21
C LYS A 83 1.67 -10.10 -16.43
N PHE A 84 2.22 -9.73 -17.55
CA PHE A 84 2.36 -8.35 -17.99
C PHE A 84 1.04 -7.56 -17.86
N GLU A 85 -0.08 -8.20 -18.21
CA GLU A 85 -1.39 -7.56 -18.11
C GLU A 85 -1.78 -7.23 -16.65
N TYR A 86 -1.43 -8.10 -15.71
CA TYR A 86 -1.66 -7.83 -14.29
C TYR A 86 -0.80 -6.65 -13.81
N ALA A 87 0.46 -6.61 -14.20
CA ALA A 87 1.35 -5.51 -13.86
C ALA A 87 0.81 -4.18 -14.40
N LYS A 88 0.37 -4.15 -15.65
CA LYS A 88 -0.24 -2.96 -16.26
C LYS A 88 -1.48 -2.49 -15.50
N ARG A 89 -2.39 -3.41 -15.19
CA ARG A 89 -3.61 -3.09 -14.47
C ARG A 89 -3.32 -2.53 -13.09
N ALA A 90 -2.36 -3.16 -12.39
CA ALA A 90 -1.95 -2.74 -11.06
C ALA A 90 -1.37 -1.32 -11.06
N ILE A 91 -0.48 -1.02 -11.98
CA ILE A 91 0.15 0.30 -12.09
C ILE A 91 -0.91 1.37 -12.46
N ARG A 92 -1.80 1.08 -13.39
CA ARG A 92 -2.89 2.00 -13.76
C ARG A 92 -3.82 2.28 -12.59
N LEU A 93 -4.02 1.30 -11.74
CA LEU A 93 -4.87 1.41 -10.56
C LEU A 93 -4.26 2.30 -9.48
N GLY A 94 -2.94 2.43 -9.47
CA GLY A 94 -2.23 3.25 -8.49
C GLY A 94 -1.51 2.47 -7.40
N VAL A 95 -1.25 1.16 -7.60
CA VAL A 95 -0.37 0.43 -6.69
C VAL A 95 1.05 0.96 -6.82
N PHE A 96 1.84 0.83 -5.77
CA PHE A 96 3.19 1.37 -5.75
C PHE A 96 4.12 0.57 -6.65
N ASP A 97 4.08 -0.76 -6.56
CA ASP A 97 4.95 -1.60 -7.37
C ASP A 97 4.38 -3.02 -7.51
N TYR A 98 4.98 -3.77 -8.40
CA TYR A 98 4.63 -5.14 -8.75
C TYR A 98 5.92 -5.97 -8.81
N ILE A 99 5.95 -7.08 -8.10
CA ILE A 99 7.12 -7.94 -7.99
C ILE A 99 6.76 -9.37 -8.36
N GLU A 100 7.62 -10.03 -9.14
CA GLU A 100 7.44 -11.43 -9.52
C GLU A 100 8.07 -12.36 -8.49
N LYS A 101 7.44 -13.51 -8.26
CA LYS A 101 8.02 -14.61 -7.50
C LYS A 101 8.96 -15.42 -8.42
N PRO A 102 10.01 -16.07 -7.89
CA PRO A 102 10.36 -16.19 -6.48
C PRO A 102 10.90 -14.88 -5.90
N LEU A 103 10.53 -14.61 -4.65
CA LEU A 103 10.90 -13.36 -3.99
C LEU A 103 12.39 -13.33 -3.66
N ASP A 104 13.04 -12.25 -4.09
CA ASP A 104 14.33 -11.83 -3.56
C ASP A 104 14.04 -10.83 -2.44
N TYR A 105 14.34 -11.19 -1.21
CA TYR A 105 14.01 -10.34 -0.07
C TYR A 105 14.82 -9.05 -0.05
N GLY A 106 16.02 -9.05 -0.60
CA GLY A 106 16.82 -7.83 -0.77
C GLY A 106 16.14 -6.86 -1.72
N TYR A 107 15.66 -7.36 -2.85
CA TYR A 107 14.92 -6.56 -3.82
C TYR A 107 13.60 -6.03 -3.23
N LEU A 108 12.87 -6.89 -2.52
CA LEU A 108 11.64 -6.49 -1.85
C LEU A 108 11.92 -5.40 -0.80
N THR A 109 13.00 -5.54 -0.03
CA THR A 109 13.41 -4.53 0.94
C THR A 109 13.64 -3.18 0.30
N GLU A 110 14.30 -3.13 -0.85
CA GLU A 110 14.51 -1.88 -1.60
C GLU A 110 13.17 -1.24 -2.01
N LYS A 111 12.24 -2.04 -2.47
CA LYS A 111 10.90 -1.55 -2.85
C LYS A 111 10.12 -1.03 -1.65
N ILE A 112 10.25 -1.69 -0.51
CA ILE A 112 9.63 -1.24 0.74
C ILE A 112 10.21 0.11 1.18
N LYS A 113 11.53 0.25 1.12
CA LYS A 113 12.21 1.53 1.42
C LYS A 113 11.68 2.65 0.54
N ASN A 114 11.60 2.40 -0.76
CA ASN A 114 11.10 3.39 -1.71
C ASN A 114 9.65 3.78 -1.41
N ALA A 115 8.81 2.82 -1.03
CA ALA A 115 7.43 3.08 -0.66
C ALA A 115 7.35 3.99 0.57
N PHE A 116 8.16 3.74 1.59
CA PHE A 116 8.18 4.57 2.79
C PHE A 116 8.75 5.97 2.53
N ILE A 117 9.76 6.09 1.67
CA ILE A 117 10.27 7.40 1.26
C ILE A 117 9.16 8.22 0.59
N GLN A 118 8.40 7.60 -0.30
CA GLN A 118 7.30 8.26 -0.99
C GLN A 118 6.18 8.66 -0.02
N LEU A 119 5.86 7.79 0.93
CA LEU A 119 4.85 8.05 1.96
C LEU A 119 5.27 9.24 2.83
N ASP A 120 6.53 9.30 3.24
CA ASP A 120 7.06 10.41 4.05
C ASP A 120 7.00 11.73 3.29
N LYS A 121 7.34 11.74 2.02
CA LYS A 121 7.23 12.94 1.18
C LYS A 121 5.80 13.45 1.11
N THR A 122 4.84 12.55 0.92
CA THR A 122 3.42 12.90 0.87
C THR A 122 2.97 13.49 2.20
N ARG A 123 3.36 12.90 3.32
CA ARG A 123 3.02 13.38 4.67
C ARG A 123 3.63 14.75 4.95
N LYS A 124 4.89 14.97 4.58
CA LYS A 124 5.54 16.27 4.75
C LYS A 124 4.85 17.35 3.94
N ASN A 125 4.47 17.06 2.71
CA ASN A 125 3.71 18.00 1.88
C ASN A 125 2.37 18.35 2.51
N MET A 126 1.67 17.38 3.08
CA MET A 126 0.41 17.61 3.78
C MET A 126 0.60 18.45 5.04
N GLU A 127 1.64 18.21 5.81
CA GLU A 127 1.99 19.02 6.99
C GLU A 127 2.28 20.46 6.61
N LEU A 128 3.02 20.70 5.53
CA LEU A 128 3.29 22.03 5.01
C LEU A 128 2.01 22.76 4.62
N VAL A 129 1.09 22.08 3.97
CA VAL A 129 -0.21 22.66 3.61
C VAL A 129 -0.98 23.02 4.87
N GLN A 130 -1.00 22.16 5.86
CA GLN A 130 -1.67 22.44 7.16
C GLN A 130 -1.00 23.57 7.93
N ALA A 131 0.34 23.62 7.93
CA ALA A 131 1.09 24.68 8.59
C ALA A 131 0.84 26.05 7.95
N SER A 132 0.58 26.11 6.65
CA SER A 132 0.26 27.34 5.94
C SER A 132 -1.23 27.71 6.02
N ARG A 133 -2.06 26.82 6.54
CA ARG A 133 -3.51 27.01 6.65
C ARG A 133 -3.94 28.31 7.35
N PRO A 134 -3.31 28.75 8.46
CA PRO A 134 -3.68 30.03 9.09
C PRO A 134 -3.44 31.26 8.23
N LEU A 135 -2.64 31.14 7.18
CA LEU A 135 -2.32 32.22 6.25
C LEU A 135 -3.28 32.27 5.06
N MET A 136 -4.17 31.29 4.95
CA MET A 136 -5.15 31.21 3.87
C MET A 136 -6.52 31.69 4.32
N THR A 137 -7.25 32.37 3.42
CA THR A 137 -8.64 32.71 3.68
C THR A 137 -9.48 31.44 3.66
N GLU A 138 -10.55 31.46 4.43
CA GLU A 138 -11.47 30.33 4.50
C GLU A 138 -12.06 30.00 3.12
N LYS A 139 -12.38 31.01 2.34
CA LYS A 139 -12.85 30.85 0.97
C LYS A 139 -11.82 30.16 0.07
N PHE A 140 -10.57 30.61 0.13
CA PHE A 140 -9.48 30.03 -0.65
C PHE A 140 -9.31 28.56 -0.30
N PHE A 141 -9.35 28.22 0.97
CA PHE A 141 -9.21 26.84 1.44
C PHE A 141 -10.37 25.96 0.99
N SER A 142 -11.60 26.50 1.03
CA SER A 142 -12.79 25.79 0.56
C SER A 142 -12.72 25.53 -0.95
N ASP A 143 -12.27 26.51 -1.74
CA ASP A 143 -12.13 26.37 -3.18
C ASP A 143 -11.07 25.32 -3.53
N LEU A 144 -9.98 25.26 -2.77
CA LEU A 144 -8.93 24.27 -2.96
C LEU A 144 -9.44 22.85 -2.69
N LEU A 145 -10.29 22.67 -1.69
CA LEU A 145 -10.89 21.39 -1.35
C LEU A 145 -11.98 20.95 -2.34
N ARG A 146 -12.62 21.88 -3.00
CA ARG A 146 -13.64 21.57 -4.04
C ARG A 146 -13.02 21.06 -5.33
N TYR A 147 -11.88 21.58 -5.70
CA TYR A 147 -11.27 21.34 -7.00
C TYR A 147 -11.07 19.86 -7.33
N PRO A 148 -10.60 19.00 -6.44
CA PRO A 148 -10.45 17.59 -6.74
C PRO A 148 -11.76 16.81 -6.86
N GLY A 149 -12.87 17.38 -6.44
CA GLY A 149 -14.18 16.74 -6.47
C GLY A 149 -14.99 17.02 -7.72
N GLU A 150 -14.51 17.89 -8.55
CA GLU A 150 -15.13 18.24 -9.82
C GLU A 150 -14.37 17.56 -10.96
#